data_fb134e66d88f2d49d95535e4998a4d1c
#
_entry.id   fb134e66d88f2d49d95535e4998a4d1c
#
_cell.length_a   1.000
_cell.length_b   1.000
_cell.length_c   1.000
_cell.angle_alpha   90.00
_cell.angle_beta   90.00
_cell.angle_gamma   90.00
#
_symmetry.space_group_name_H-M   'P 1'
#
loop_
_entity.id
_entity.type
_entity.pdbx_description
1 polymer ?
#
loop_
_entity_poly.entity_id
_entity_poly.type
_entity_poly.pdbx_seq_one_letter_code
_entity_poly.pdbx_strand_id
1 'polypeptide(L)'
;GMSQDELAAKVMVTRQAVSRWENGDTVPNTETLKLLSKEFDISINTLLGEPRKLICQCCGMPIEDDAVLGRNKDGTLNDEYCRWCYADGVFTYSNMDELIEVCVPNMVGKDFTEKRARAYMKKLLPQLAYWKRYDELSDNGQFEAFKRQLISEINDLHIEGLPKVTRLNTLAGNDVNLEYRLPNGCLVKFLDDGKTYLGNQLK
;
A
#
# COMPACT_ATOMS: atom_id res chain seq x y z
N GLY A 1 -10.87 -21.18 -23.14
CA GLY A 1 -11.81 -20.43 -22.29
C GLY A 1 -12.46 -21.37 -21.30
N MET A 2 -12.87 -20.86 -20.16
CA MET A 2 -13.57 -21.57 -19.10
C MET A 2 -15.05 -21.72 -19.46
N SER A 3 -15.67 -22.84 -19.18
CA SER A 3 -17.11 -23.05 -19.35
C SER A 3 -17.92 -22.38 -18.21
N GLN A 4 -19.23 -22.17 -18.44
CA GLN A 4 -20.13 -21.65 -17.40
C GLN A 4 -20.18 -22.55 -16.16
N ASP A 5 -20.09 -23.87 -16.33
CA ASP A 5 -20.09 -24.83 -15.21
C ASP A 5 -18.78 -24.73 -14.41
N GLU A 6 -17.65 -24.63 -15.07
CA GLU A 6 -16.35 -24.46 -14.40
C GLU A 6 -16.27 -23.13 -13.64
N LEU A 7 -16.74 -22.03 -14.24
CA LEU A 7 -16.78 -20.73 -13.56
C LEU A 7 -17.73 -20.79 -12.35
N ALA A 8 -18.92 -21.35 -12.52
CA ALA A 8 -19.91 -21.48 -11.45
C ALA A 8 -19.34 -22.24 -10.25
N ALA A 9 -18.62 -23.34 -10.49
CA ALA A 9 -17.97 -24.11 -9.43
C ALA A 9 -16.89 -23.31 -8.70
N LYS A 10 -16.06 -22.52 -9.42
CA LYS A 10 -14.98 -21.73 -8.84
C LYS A 10 -15.48 -20.56 -7.97
N VAL A 11 -16.56 -19.92 -8.36
CA VAL A 11 -17.14 -18.78 -7.60
C VAL A 11 -18.35 -19.17 -6.76
N MET A 12 -18.57 -20.48 -6.55
CA MET A 12 -19.59 -21.06 -5.67
C MET A 12 -21.01 -20.57 -5.94
N VAL A 13 -21.40 -20.54 -7.22
CA VAL A 13 -22.75 -20.17 -7.66
C VAL A 13 -23.34 -21.24 -8.59
N THR A 14 -24.58 -21.06 -9.04
CA THR A 14 -25.17 -21.94 -10.03
C THR A 14 -24.76 -21.55 -11.46
N ARG A 15 -24.74 -22.52 -12.38
CA ARG A 15 -24.53 -22.25 -13.79
C ARG A 15 -25.53 -21.22 -14.35
N GLN A 16 -26.81 -21.29 -13.89
CA GLN A 16 -27.83 -20.33 -14.31
C GLN A 16 -27.50 -18.89 -13.88
N ALA A 17 -26.84 -18.68 -12.75
CA ALA A 17 -26.40 -17.37 -12.33
C ALA A 17 -25.35 -16.83 -13.31
N VAL A 18 -24.34 -17.63 -13.67
CA VAL A 18 -23.33 -17.27 -14.65
C VAL A 18 -23.97 -16.93 -16.00
N SER A 19 -24.87 -17.78 -16.49
CA SER A 19 -25.58 -17.56 -17.75
C SER A 19 -26.34 -16.23 -17.75
N ARG A 20 -27.02 -15.85 -16.64
CA ARG A 20 -27.72 -14.58 -16.52
C ARG A 20 -26.77 -13.38 -16.53
N TRP A 21 -25.59 -13.50 -15.95
CA TRP A 21 -24.58 -12.44 -15.97
C TRP A 21 -24.05 -12.23 -17.37
N GLU A 22 -23.73 -13.31 -18.09
CA GLU A 22 -23.23 -13.23 -19.46
C GLU A 22 -24.29 -12.67 -20.45
N ASN A 23 -25.57 -12.89 -20.16
CA ASN A 23 -26.68 -12.34 -20.95
C ASN A 23 -27.05 -10.91 -20.53
N GLY A 24 -26.47 -10.39 -19.42
CA GLY A 24 -26.81 -9.06 -18.89
C GLY A 24 -28.12 -9.00 -18.11
N ASP A 25 -28.77 -10.13 -17.82
CA ASP A 25 -30.05 -10.19 -17.10
C ASP A 25 -29.90 -9.79 -15.63
N THR A 26 -28.74 -10.07 -15.04
CA THR A 26 -28.39 -9.75 -13.65
C THR A 26 -26.91 -9.46 -13.54
N VAL A 27 -26.50 -8.82 -12.42
CA VAL A 27 -25.10 -8.57 -12.09
C VAL A 27 -24.70 -9.42 -10.87
N PRO A 28 -23.43 -9.87 -10.78
CA PRO A 28 -22.91 -10.52 -9.58
C PRO A 28 -23.00 -9.59 -8.36
N ASN A 29 -23.26 -10.16 -7.20
CA ASN A 29 -23.15 -9.40 -5.95
C ASN A 29 -21.69 -9.14 -5.58
N THR A 30 -21.47 -8.28 -4.57
CA THR A 30 -20.11 -7.84 -4.17
C THR A 30 -19.20 -9.01 -3.79
N GLU A 31 -19.70 -10.02 -3.10
CA GLU A 31 -18.89 -11.18 -2.69
C GLU A 31 -18.50 -12.01 -3.92
N THR A 32 -19.42 -12.20 -4.86
CA THR A 32 -19.11 -12.88 -6.12
C THR A 32 -18.14 -12.08 -6.98
N LEU A 33 -18.24 -10.73 -7.01
CA LEU A 33 -17.27 -9.88 -7.71
C LEU A 33 -15.86 -10.03 -7.15
N LYS A 34 -15.70 -10.18 -5.84
CA LYS A 34 -14.40 -10.44 -5.21
C LYS A 34 -13.83 -11.81 -5.65
N LEU A 35 -14.68 -12.84 -5.74
CA LEU A 35 -14.25 -14.15 -6.20
C LEU A 35 -13.86 -14.13 -7.70
N LEU A 36 -14.65 -13.46 -8.53
CA LEU A 36 -14.35 -13.26 -9.94
C LEU A 36 -13.05 -12.47 -10.15
N SER A 37 -12.86 -11.40 -9.40
CA SER A 37 -11.63 -10.61 -9.41
C SER A 37 -10.40 -11.47 -9.11
N LYS A 38 -10.49 -12.34 -8.11
CA LYS A 38 -9.42 -13.26 -7.73
C LYS A 38 -9.20 -14.35 -8.78
N GLU A 39 -10.26 -14.93 -9.33
CA GLU A 39 -10.18 -16.02 -10.32
C GLU A 39 -9.57 -15.55 -11.64
N PHE A 40 -9.93 -14.33 -12.09
CA PHE A 40 -9.44 -13.76 -13.33
C PHE A 40 -8.19 -12.89 -13.17
N ASP A 41 -7.76 -12.66 -11.95
CA ASP A 41 -6.64 -11.74 -11.61
C ASP A 41 -6.83 -10.34 -12.20
N ILE A 42 -8.06 -9.81 -12.12
CA ILE A 42 -8.43 -8.46 -12.57
C ILE A 42 -9.16 -7.73 -11.44
N SER A 43 -9.07 -6.39 -11.43
CA SER A 43 -9.76 -5.61 -10.41
C SER A 43 -11.28 -5.62 -10.57
N ILE A 44 -12.01 -5.37 -9.47
CA ILE A 44 -13.47 -5.22 -9.51
C ILE A 44 -13.88 -4.05 -10.41
N ASN A 45 -13.10 -2.96 -10.44
CA ASN A 45 -13.36 -1.82 -11.34
C ASN A 45 -13.26 -2.22 -12.82
N THR A 46 -12.30 -3.09 -13.16
CA THR A 46 -12.18 -3.66 -14.52
C THR A 46 -13.37 -4.56 -14.85
N LEU A 47 -13.84 -5.39 -13.91
CA LEU A 47 -15.05 -6.21 -14.07
C LEU A 47 -16.30 -5.38 -14.32
N LEU A 48 -16.40 -4.21 -13.67
CA LEU A 48 -17.55 -3.30 -13.82
C LEU A 48 -17.46 -2.40 -15.06
N GLY A 49 -16.33 -2.45 -15.80
CA GLY A 49 -16.12 -1.61 -16.98
C GLY A 49 -15.94 -0.13 -16.70
N GLU A 50 -15.67 0.25 -15.45
CA GLU A 50 -15.47 1.65 -15.06
C GLU A 50 -14.11 2.17 -15.54
N PRO A 51 -14.06 3.38 -16.14
CA PRO A 51 -12.79 3.97 -16.55
C PRO A 51 -11.94 4.32 -15.32
N ARG A 52 -10.71 3.83 -15.28
CA ARG A 52 -9.77 4.14 -14.20
C ARG A 52 -9.22 5.56 -14.34
N LYS A 53 -9.44 6.36 -13.32
CA LYS A 53 -8.72 7.62 -13.05
C LYS A 53 -8.02 7.52 -11.69
N LEU A 54 -7.48 6.35 -11.39
CA LEU A 54 -6.83 6.10 -10.12
C LEU A 54 -5.38 6.58 -10.16
N ILE A 55 -4.94 7.13 -9.06
CA ILE A 55 -3.52 7.41 -8.80
C ILE A 55 -3.10 6.64 -7.56
N CYS A 56 -1.88 6.15 -7.55
CA CYS A 56 -1.31 5.49 -6.38
C CYS A 56 -1.29 6.46 -5.19
N GLN A 57 -1.93 6.08 -4.10
CA GLN A 57 -2.05 6.89 -2.88
C GLN A 57 -0.74 6.95 -2.06
N CYS A 58 0.33 6.33 -2.56
CA CYS A 58 1.67 6.44 -1.99
C CYS A 58 2.60 7.30 -2.83
N CYS A 59 2.74 7.06 -4.15
CA CYS A 59 3.67 7.79 -5.02
C CYS A 59 3.00 8.74 -6.02
N GLY A 60 1.67 8.67 -6.17
CA GLY A 60 0.92 9.53 -7.09
C GLY A 60 0.99 9.15 -8.57
N MET A 61 1.64 8.03 -8.93
CA MET A 61 1.65 7.58 -10.33
C MET A 61 0.25 7.18 -10.78
N PRO A 62 -0.13 7.41 -12.06
CA PRO A 62 -1.38 6.90 -12.61
C PRO A 62 -1.43 5.36 -12.58
N ILE A 63 -2.59 4.82 -12.24
CA ILE A 63 -2.89 3.38 -12.30
C ILE A 63 -3.86 3.16 -13.45
N GLU A 64 -3.31 2.83 -14.61
CA GLU A 64 -4.10 2.68 -15.86
C GLU A 64 -4.39 1.21 -16.19
N ASP A 65 -3.64 0.28 -15.59
CA ASP A 65 -3.71 -1.15 -15.87
C ASP A 65 -3.70 -1.97 -14.57
N ASP A 66 -4.37 -3.12 -14.58
CA ASP A 66 -4.38 -4.08 -13.47
C ASP A 66 -2.98 -4.63 -13.16
N ALA A 67 -2.11 -4.73 -14.18
CA ALA A 67 -0.75 -5.22 -13.99
C ALA A 67 0.12 -4.33 -13.09
N VAL A 68 -0.25 -3.05 -12.90
CA VAL A 68 0.48 -2.12 -12.02
C VAL A 68 -0.13 -2.01 -10.62
N LEU A 69 -1.24 -2.69 -10.34
CA LEU A 69 -1.85 -2.70 -9.01
C LEU A 69 -1.00 -3.46 -8.00
N GLY A 70 -1.00 -2.97 -6.78
CA GLY A 70 -0.49 -3.67 -5.62
C GLY A 70 -1.33 -4.89 -5.27
N ARG A 71 -0.82 -5.74 -4.36
CA ARG A 71 -1.54 -6.92 -3.87
C ARG A 71 -1.65 -6.89 -2.36
N ASN A 72 -2.82 -7.26 -1.89
CA ASN A 72 -3.09 -7.50 -0.49
C ASN A 72 -2.44 -8.82 -0.05
N LYS A 73 -2.36 -9.04 1.26
CA LYS A 73 -1.78 -10.26 1.84
C LYS A 73 -2.47 -11.56 1.40
N ASP A 74 -3.76 -11.49 1.05
CA ASP A 74 -4.55 -12.62 0.54
C ASP A 74 -4.44 -12.81 -0.98
N GLY A 75 -3.57 -12.02 -1.65
CA GLY A 75 -3.32 -12.06 -3.08
C GLY A 75 -4.33 -11.26 -3.92
N THR A 76 -5.35 -10.65 -3.33
CA THR A 76 -6.29 -9.79 -4.05
C THR A 76 -5.62 -8.49 -4.51
N LEU A 77 -6.09 -7.93 -5.63
CA LEU A 77 -5.59 -6.64 -6.13
C LEU A 77 -6.02 -5.49 -5.22
N ASN A 78 -5.13 -4.51 -5.08
CA ASN A 78 -5.37 -3.31 -4.31
C ASN A 78 -5.47 -2.10 -5.25
N ASP A 79 -6.64 -1.46 -5.31
CA ASP A 79 -6.92 -0.35 -6.23
C ASP A 79 -6.31 0.99 -5.76
N GLU A 80 -5.82 1.10 -4.53
CA GLU A 80 -5.29 2.35 -3.97
C GLU A 80 -3.79 2.51 -4.21
N TYR A 81 -3.05 1.41 -4.36
CA TYR A 81 -1.59 1.44 -4.40
C TYR A 81 -1.02 0.66 -5.58
N CYS A 82 0.05 1.17 -6.16
CA CYS A 82 0.78 0.44 -7.20
C CYS A 82 1.67 -0.65 -6.60
N ARG A 83 2.02 -1.65 -7.41
CA ARG A 83 2.84 -2.80 -7.03
C ARG A 83 4.24 -2.46 -6.52
N TRP A 84 4.77 -1.31 -6.89
CA TRP A 84 6.08 -0.84 -6.44
C TRP A 84 6.03 -0.19 -5.05
N CYS A 85 4.88 0.34 -4.67
CA CYS A 85 4.65 0.92 -3.36
C CYS A 85 4.06 -0.05 -2.36
N TYR A 86 3.29 -1.04 -2.84
CA TYR A 86 2.57 -1.98 -1.99
C TYR A 86 2.51 -3.36 -2.64
N ALA A 87 3.09 -4.37 -1.99
CA ALA A 87 3.11 -5.74 -2.46
C ALA A 87 2.91 -6.71 -1.29
N ASP A 88 2.07 -7.74 -1.49
CA ASP A 88 1.79 -8.80 -0.52
C ASP A 88 1.36 -8.30 0.87
N GLY A 89 0.62 -7.21 0.89
CA GLY A 89 0.16 -6.58 2.13
C GLY A 89 1.18 -5.67 2.80
N VAL A 90 2.29 -5.35 2.12
CA VAL A 90 3.43 -4.63 2.68
C VAL A 90 3.79 -3.41 1.85
N PHE A 91 3.99 -2.26 2.50
CA PHE A 91 4.51 -1.07 1.84
C PHE A 91 6.04 -1.12 1.69
N THR A 92 6.53 -0.70 0.54
CA THR A 92 7.96 -0.64 0.23
C THR A 92 8.63 0.57 0.87
N TYR A 93 7.95 1.72 0.84
CA TYR A 93 8.52 2.98 1.28
C TYR A 93 7.93 3.44 2.61
N SER A 94 8.79 3.91 3.48
CA SER A 94 8.43 4.51 4.77
C SER A 94 8.90 5.97 4.90
N ASN A 95 9.61 6.48 3.88
CA ASN A 95 10.21 7.81 3.86
C ASN A 95 9.90 8.50 2.55
N MET A 96 9.39 9.75 2.62
CA MET A 96 9.07 10.55 1.44
C MET A 96 10.31 10.88 0.60
N ASP A 97 11.44 11.19 1.22
CA ASP A 97 12.66 11.57 0.50
C ASP A 97 13.21 10.36 -0.27
N GLU A 98 13.20 9.17 0.33
CA GLU A 98 13.57 7.92 -0.36
C GLU A 98 12.67 7.66 -1.58
N LEU A 99 11.36 7.81 -1.42
CA LEU A 99 10.43 7.66 -2.54
C LEU A 99 10.67 8.70 -3.64
N ILE A 100 10.98 9.94 -3.29
CA ILE A 100 11.30 11.00 -4.25
C ILE A 100 12.53 10.62 -5.07
N GLU A 101 13.60 10.12 -4.43
CA GLU A 101 14.83 9.69 -5.12
C GLU A 101 14.55 8.58 -6.16
N VAL A 102 13.62 7.67 -5.86
CA VAL A 102 13.23 6.59 -6.78
C VAL A 102 12.31 7.09 -7.90
N CYS A 103 11.37 7.99 -7.59
CA CYS A 103 10.38 8.45 -8.57
C CYS A 103 10.95 9.48 -9.56
N VAL A 104 11.77 10.40 -9.09
CA VAL A 104 12.27 11.53 -9.89
C VAL A 104 12.96 11.12 -11.18
N PRO A 105 13.87 10.13 -11.22
CA PRO A 105 14.51 9.69 -12.47
C PRO A 105 13.53 9.25 -13.54
N ASN A 106 12.37 8.67 -13.13
CA ASN A 106 11.33 8.19 -14.05
C ASN A 106 10.40 9.32 -14.54
N MET A 107 10.47 10.50 -13.94
CA MET A 107 9.64 11.66 -14.29
C MET A 107 10.36 12.66 -15.19
N VAL A 108 11.69 12.61 -15.24
CA VAL A 108 12.50 13.57 -16.00
C VAL A 108 12.33 13.34 -17.49
N GLY A 109 12.05 14.43 -18.23
CA GLY A 109 11.90 14.45 -19.69
C GLY A 109 12.25 15.80 -20.27
N LYS A 110 12.01 15.99 -21.58
CA LYS A 110 12.38 17.22 -22.31
C LYS A 110 11.85 18.49 -21.65
N ASP A 111 10.63 18.45 -21.12
CA ASP A 111 9.92 19.61 -20.56
C ASP A 111 9.78 19.55 -19.03
N PHE A 112 10.24 18.46 -18.39
CA PHE A 112 10.10 18.23 -16.96
C PHE A 112 11.45 17.92 -16.32
N THR A 113 12.09 18.98 -15.83
CA THR A 113 13.43 18.89 -15.22
C THR A 113 13.39 18.20 -13.86
N GLU A 114 14.52 17.64 -13.43
CA GLU A 114 14.69 17.02 -12.11
C GLU A 114 14.24 17.95 -10.97
N LYS A 115 14.63 19.23 -11.02
CA LYS A 115 14.22 20.23 -10.03
C LYS A 115 12.70 20.39 -9.96
N ARG A 116 12.02 20.39 -11.11
CA ARG A 116 10.56 20.46 -11.19
C ARG A 116 9.91 19.18 -10.66
N ALA A 117 10.45 18.02 -11.01
CA ALA A 117 9.97 16.73 -10.53
C ALA A 117 10.05 16.63 -8.99
N ARG A 118 11.19 17.01 -8.41
CA ARG A 118 11.35 17.05 -6.94
C ARG A 118 10.37 18.02 -6.28
N ALA A 119 10.22 19.22 -6.81
CA ALA A 119 9.27 20.20 -6.26
C ALA A 119 7.82 19.70 -6.37
N TYR A 120 7.47 19.05 -7.48
CA TYR A 120 6.15 18.45 -7.67
C TYR A 120 5.89 17.34 -6.65
N MET A 121 6.82 16.37 -6.49
CA MET A 121 6.69 15.29 -5.54
C MET A 121 6.57 15.79 -4.10
N LYS A 122 7.41 16.74 -3.69
CA LYS A 122 7.34 17.36 -2.35
C LYS A 122 5.98 18.02 -2.06
N LYS A 123 5.32 18.54 -3.10
CA LYS A 123 3.98 19.14 -2.98
C LYS A 123 2.88 18.08 -3.00
N LEU A 124 3.03 17.02 -3.79
CA LEU A 124 2.02 15.97 -4.00
C LEU A 124 1.95 15.00 -2.83
N LEU A 125 3.09 14.44 -2.41
CA LEU A 125 3.13 13.34 -1.45
C LEU A 125 2.36 13.63 -0.15
N PRO A 126 2.51 14.80 0.51
CA PRO A 126 1.74 15.09 1.71
C PRO A 126 0.22 15.10 1.52
N GLN A 127 -0.26 15.19 0.26
CA GLN A 127 -1.69 15.20 -0.05
C GLN A 127 -2.27 13.79 -0.27
N LEU A 128 -1.43 12.78 -0.44
CA LEU A 128 -1.85 11.41 -0.68
C LEU A 128 -2.23 10.69 0.63
N ALA A 129 -3.21 9.80 0.55
CA ALA A 129 -3.80 9.14 1.73
C ALA A 129 -2.76 8.39 2.57
N TYR A 130 -1.77 7.75 1.93
CA TYR A 130 -0.72 7.04 2.63
C TYR A 130 0.08 7.93 3.59
N TRP A 131 0.40 9.16 3.18
CA TRP A 131 1.20 10.10 3.95
C TRP A 131 0.38 10.92 4.95
N LYS A 132 -0.89 11.22 4.63
CA LYS A 132 -1.82 11.93 5.51
C LYS A 132 -2.10 11.21 6.84
N ARG A 133 -2.04 9.87 6.85
CA ARG A 133 -2.28 9.08 8.07
C ARG A 133 -1.41 9.50 9.26
N TYR A 134 -0.24 10.09 8.97
CA TYR A 134 0.66 10.57 10.01
C TYR A 134 0.20 11.87 10.63
N ASP A 135 -0.24 12.81 9.80
CA ASP A 135 -0.68 14.12 10.26
C ASP A 135 -1.95 13.97 11.11
N GLU A 136 -2.89 13.16 10.68
CA GLU A 136 -4.12 12.89 11.43
C GLU A 136 -3.87 12.21 12.77
N LEU A 137 -2.91 11.29 12.86
CA LEU A 137 -2.54 10.62 14.10
C LEU A 137 -1.72 11.52 15.04
N SER A 138 -0.93 12.44 14.48
CA SER A 138 -0.12 13.36 15.28
C SER A 138 -0.97 14.41 16.01
N ASP A 139 -2.08 14.83 15.42
CA ASP A 139 -2.91 15.93 15.92
C ASP A 139 -3.82 15.56 17.10
N ASN A 140 -4.12 14.29 17.33
CA ASN A 140 -5.10 13.87 18.34
C ASN A 140 -4.53 13.13 19.56
N GLY A 141 -3.23 13.10 19.74
CA GLY A 141 -2.55 12.42 20.86
C GLY A 141 -2.57 10.89 20.79
N GLN A 142 -3.31 10.29 19.89
CA GLN A 142 -3.33 8.83 19.67
C GLN A 142 -1.99 8.32 19.16
N PHE A 143 -1.29 9.15 18.39
CA PHE A 143 0.03 8.84 17.88
C PHE A 143 1.08 8.68 19.00
N GLU A 144 1.04 9.51 20.01
CA GLU A 144 1.94 9.38 21.17
C GLU A 144 1.63 8.15 22.03
N ALA A 145 0.35 7.79 22.15
CA ALA A 145 -0.06 6.54 22.79
C ALA A 145 0.41 5.33 22.01
N PHE A 146 0.25 5.35 20.70
CA PHE A 146 0.72 4.32 19.79
C PHE A 146 2.25 4.15 19.84
N LYS A 147 3.01 5.25 19.82
CA LYS A 147 4.49 5.20 19.97
C LYS A 147 4.91 4.53 21.29
N ARG A 148 4.24 4.86 22.39
CA ARG A 148 4.53 4.23 23.68
C ARG A 148 4.26 2.74 23.70
N GLN A 149 3.13 2.31 23.12
CA GLN A 149 2.81 0.90 22.96
C GLN A 149 3.86 0.19 22.13
N LEU A 150 4.25 0.76 21.00
CA LEU A 150 5.23 0.20 20.08
C LEU A 150 6.62 0.06 20.74
N ILE A 151 7.04 1.07 21.52
CA ILE A 151 8.28 0.99 22.32
C ILE A 151 8.24 -0.21 23.28
N SER A 152 7.11 -0.41 23.96
CA SER A 152 6.95 -1.57 24.85
C SER A 152 7.06 -2.87 24.09
N GLU A 153 6.30 -3.02 23.00
CA GLU A 153 6.30 -4.23 22.15
C GLU A 153 7.71 -4.56 21.60
N ILE A 154 8.46 -3.55 21.12
CA ILE A 154 9.83 -3.74 20.62
C ILE A 154 10.75 -4.21 21.76
N ASN A 155 10.68 -3.58 22.93
CA ASN A 155 11.52 -3.96 24.07
C ASN A 155 11.20 -5.36 24.60
N ASP A 156 9.93 -5.77 24.53
CA ASP A 156 9.46 -7.08 24.96
C ASP A 156 9.92 -8.22 24.03
N LEU A 157 10.29 -7.91 22.79
CA LEU A 157 10.83 -8.87 21.85
C LEU A 157 12.26 -9.35 22.19
N HIS A 158 12.97 -8.63 23.06
CA HIS A 158 14.34 -8.97 23.52
C HIS A 158 15.28 -9.34 22.36
N ILE A 159 15.30 -8.53 21.30
CA ILE A 159 16.11 -8.80 20.12
C ILE A 159 17.59 -8.64 20.46
N GLU A 160 18.36 -9.69 20.25
CA GLU A 160 19.79 -9.70 20.55
C GLU A 160 20.54 -8.62 19.73
N GLY A 161 21.37 -7.83 20.40
CA GLY A 161 22.14 -6.74 19.79
C GLY A 161 21.36 -5.43 19.63
N LEU A 162 20.06 -5.39 19.95
CA LEU A 162 19.29 -4.14 19.95
C LEU A 162 19.34 -3.45 21.32
N PRO A 163 19.72 -2.18 21.37
CA PRO A 163 19.60 -1.38 22.61
C PRO A 163 18.12 -1.20 22.97
N LYS A 164 17.87 -0.99 24.27
CA LYS A 164 16.53 -0.67 24.74
C LYS A 164 16.01 0.61 24.05
N VAL A 165 14.91 0.48 23.35
CA VAL A 165 14.25 1.61 22.67
C VAL A 165 13.56 2.50 23.71
N THR A 166 13.90 3.78 23.72
CA THR A 166 13.30 4.76 24.65
C THR A 166 12.48 5.81 23.93
N ARG A 167 12.68 5.99 22.62
CA ARG A 167 12.03 7.03 21.83
C ARG A 167 11.83 6.58 20.38
N LEU A 168 10.68 6.90 19.81
CA LEU A 168 10.37 6.77 18.39
C LEU A 168 10.13 8.16 17.80
N ASN A 169 10.78 8.46 16.68
CA ASN A 169 10.56 9.67 15.91
C ASN A 169 9.83 9.36 14.60
N THR A 170 9.15 10.35 14.03
CA THR A 170 8.35 10.19 12.81
C THR A 170 9.12 10.48 11.53
N LEU A 171 10.33 10.99 11.63
CA LEU A 171 11.15 11.32 10.46
C LEU A 171 12.20 10.23 10.27
N ALA A 172 12.22 9.63 9.09
CA ALA A 172 13.26 8.70 8.71
C ALA A 172 14.54 9.50 8.39
N GLY A 173 15.65 9.08 8.99
CA GLY A 173 16.99 9.53 8.60
C GLY A 173 17.55 8.66 7.48
N ASN A 174 18.68 9.07 6.92
CA ASN A 174 19.28 8.38 5.79
C ASN A 174 20.19 7.21 6.21
N ASP A 175 20.65 7.17 7.45
CA ASP A 175 21.59 6.16 7.95
C ASP A 175 20.87 5.22 8.92
N VAL A 176 20.38 4.11 8.38
CA VAL A 176 19.65 3.09 9.14
C VAL A 176 20.54 1.86 9.28
N ASN A 177 20.94 1.53 10.50
CA ASN A 177 21.71 0.33 10.78
C ASN A 177 20.89 -0.93 10.83
N LEU A 178 19.66 -0.82 11.29
CA LEU A 178 18.76 -1.95 11.47
C LEU A 178 17.33 -1.56 11.17
N GLU A 179 16.65 -2.45 10.48
CA GLU A 179 15.23 -2.35 10.16
C GLU A 179 14.52 -3.58 10.70
N TYR A 180 13.44 -3.38 11.45
CA TYR A 180 12.64 -4.46 11.99
C TYR A 180 11.16 -4.25 11.66
N ARG A 181 10.54 -5.32 11.18
CA ARG A 181 9.11 -5.33 10.87
C ARG A 181 8.33 -5.99 12.00
N LEU A 182 7.49 -5.24 12.65
CA LEU A 182 6.62 -5.75 13.71
C LEU A 182 5.53 -6.68 13.16
N PRO A 183 4.95 -7.56 14.01
CA PRO A 183 3.86 -8.45 13.61
C PRO A 183 2.62 -7.74 13.07
N ASN A 184 2.36 -6.49 13.50
CA ASN A 184 1.29 -5.63 12.98
C ASN A 184 1.60 -5.00 11.61
N GLY A 185 2.78 -5.31 11.02
CA GLY A 185 3.23 -4.79 9.75
C GLY A 185 3.97 -3.45 9.82
N CYS A 186 4.08 -2.82 10.99
CA CYS A 186 4.88 -1.62 11.18
C CYS A 186 6.36 -1.89 10.97
N LEU A 187 7.01 -0.97 10.25
CA LEU A 187 8.45 -0.98 10.04
C LEU A 187 9.12 -0.05 11.05
N VAL A 188 10.07 -0.56 11.80
CA VAL A 188 10.88 0.21 12.74
C VAL A 188 12.31 0.26 12.22
N LYS A 189 12.85 1.45 12.08
CA LYS A 189 14.22 1.70 11.63
C LYS A 189 15.03 2.25 12.80
N PHE A 190 16.20 1.68 13.05
CA PHE A 190 17.15 2.11 14.07
C PHE A 190 18.33 2.78 13.39
N LEU A 191 18.71 3.95 13.88
CA LEU A 191 19.84 4.72 13.38
C LEU A 191 21.08 4.51 14.26
N ASP A 192 22.25 4.77 13.71
CA ASP A 192 23.55 4.76 14.42
C ASP A 192 23.59 5.67 15.63
N ASP A 193 22.82 6.78 15.62
CA ASP A 193 22.75 7.73 16.72
C ASP A 193 21.82 7.31 17.87
N GLY A 194 21.32 6.07 17.85
CA GLY A 194 20.37 5.54 18.83
C GLY A 194 18.94 6.08 18.70
N LYS A 195 18.63 6.82 17.64
CA LYS A 195 17.26 7.24 17.35
C LYS A 195 16.51 6.16 16.58
N THR A 196 15.23 6.03 16.89
CA THR A 196 14.35 5.04 16.27
C THR A 196 13.26 5.76 15.48
N TYR A 197 13.03 5.29 14.27
CA TYR A 197 12.04 5.85 13.37
C TYR A 197 10.94 4.84 13.07
N LEU A 198 9.72 5.33 13.01
CA LEU A 198 8.54 4.56 12.59
C LEU A 198 8.40 4.64 11.07
N GLY A 199 8.37 3.49 10.43
CA GLY A 199 7.92 3.42 9.05
C GLY A 199 6.39 3.45 8.95
N ASN A 200 5.88 3.83 7.79
CA ASN A 200 4.48 4.16 7.53
C ASN A 200 3.55 2.95 7.38
N GLN A 201 3.61 1.96 8.25
CA GLN A 201 2.70 0.81 8.19
C GLN A 201 1.86 0.68 9.44
N LEU A 202 1.09 1.73 9.69
CA LEU A 202 -0.03 1.66 10.60
C LEU A 202 -1.24 1.06 9.87
N LYS A 203 -1.71 -0.07 10.30
CA LYS A 203 -3.06 -0.55 9.98
C LYS A 203 -4.01 -0.11 11.05
#